data_c10459595fa7213e1ffa0beefa996804
#
_entry.id   c10459595fa7213e1ffa0beefa996804
#
_cell.length_a   1.000
_cell.length_b   1.000
_cell.length_c   1.000
_cell.angle_alpha   90.00
_cell.angle_beta   90.00
_cell.angle_gamma   90.00
#
_symmetry.space_group_name_H-M   'P 1'
#
loop_
_entity.id
_entity.type
_entity.pdbx_description
1 polymer ?
#
loop_
_entity_poly.entity_id
_entity_poly.type
_entity_poly.pdbx_seq_one_letter_code
_entity_poly.pdbx_strand_id
1 'polypeptide(L)'
;MIDAPYCQAPDKELRKPKFKLPTGSIDCHMHICGPVDLFPYSTNRIYTPHDALLPDYLALLKTLGVDRAVLVQPSIYGEDNSAMLEVLKSDSSKFRGVAVVNEEISHDDLKVMHQLGVRGVRCNIVDLSESKGVLPIQYLNKLAAKVSPFGWHIELLMHVNEFPDIANLFQDFPVPIVLGHYGYQHCSLGIQTKGFQGLLSLMKEGRAWVKFTAPYRISAINTLPYSDVKLFAKTLLDNSPGQIVWGTDWPHVMVKNQMPNDADLCNLLFDWVPDESLRKLIFIENSERLYGFNALGRDGLISN
;
A
#
# COMPACT_ATOMS: atom_id res chain seq x y z
N MET A 1 17.70 4.53 26.12
CA MET A 1 16.71 4.05 25.14
C MET A 1 17.43 3.04 24.26
N ILE A 2 16.86 1.84 24.07
CA ILE A 2 17.44 0.86 23.13
C ILE A 2 17.09 1.42 21.74
N ASP A 3 18.10 1.69 20.93
CA ASP A 3 17.90 2.19 19.58
C ASP A 3 17.27 1.07 18.74
N ALA A 4 16.21 1.36 17.97
CA ALA A 4 15.51 0.35 17.18
C ALA A 4 16.47 -0.24 16.12
N PRO A 5 16.44 -1.57 15.88
CA PRO A 5 17.42 -2.23 15.01
C PRO A 5 17.32 -1.73 13.57
N TYR A 6 18.47 -1.70 12.89
CA TYR A 6 18.50 -1.37 11.46
C TYR A 6 17.88 -2.49 10.61
N CYS A 7 17.09 -2.09 9.61
CA CYS A 7 16.66 -2.97 8.54
C CYS A 7 17.82 -3.30 7.60
N GLN A 8 17.62 -4.32 6.76
CA GLN A 8 18.47 -4.50 5.57
C GLN A 8 18.32 -3.27 4.65
N ALA A 9 19.42 -2.89 4.00
CA ALA A 9 19.37 -1.85 2.96
C ALA A 9 18.57 -2.33 1.75
N PRO A 10 17.85 -1.43 1.04
CA PRO A 10 17.18 -1.79 -0.20
C PRO A 10 18.20 -2.25 -1.26
N ASP A 11 17.74 -3.08 -2.19
CA ASP A 11 18.55 -3.42 -3.36
C ASP A 11 18.73 -2.16 -4.22
N LYS A 12 19.98 -1.79 -4.48
CA LYS A 12 20.32 -0.62 -5.29
C LYS A 12 20.49 -0.94 -6.77
N GLU A 13 20.43 -2.23 -7.15
CA GLU A 13 20.54 -2.65 -8.53
C GLU A 13 19.24 -2.34 -9.28
N LEU A 14 19.32 -1.38 -10.19
CA LEU A 14 18.20 -1.00 -11.05
C LEU A 14 18.12 -1.94 -12.26
N ARG A 15 17.25 -2.94 -12.18
CA ARG A 15 16.95 -3.90 -13.26
C ARG A 15 15.62 -3.59 -13.93
N LYS A 16 15.55 -3.81 -15.25
CA LYS A 16 14.27 -3.71 -15.97
C LYS A 16 13.48 -5.00 -15.82
N PRO A 17 12.15 -4.92 -15.67
CA PRO A 17 11.29 -6.08 -15.78
C PRO A 17 11.44 -6.75 -17.16
N LYS A 18 11.16 -8.05 -17.23
CA LYS A 18 11.11 -8.82 -18.49
C LYS A 18 10.02 -8.33 -19.45
N PHE A 19 9.00 -7.68 -18.90
CA PHE A 19 7.85 -7.16 -19.63
C PHE A 19 7.76 -5.65 -19.45
N LYS A 20 7.26 -4.97 -20.47
CA LYS A 20 6.96 -3.53 -20.38
C LYS A 20 5.65 -3.34 -19.63
N LEU A 21 5.67 -2.51 -18.58
CA LEU A 21 4.45 -2.10 -17.90
C LEU A 21 3.58 -1.22 -18.82
N PRO A 22 2.26 -1.24 -18.66
CA PRO A 22 1.38 -0.33 -19.40
C PRO A 22 1.74 1.13 -19.13
N THR A 23 1.73 1.98 -20.17
CA THR A 23 1.95 3.42 -20.01
C THR A 23 0.85 4.00 -19.10
N GLY A 24 1.24 4.82 -18.13
CA GLY A 24 0.35 5.34 -17.12
C GLY A 24 0.28 4.49 -15.84
N SER A 25 1.09 3.43 -15.73
CA SER A 25 1.14 2.58 -14.53
C SER A 25 1.41 3.39 -13.27
N ILE A 26 0.78 2.94 -12.18
CA ILE A 26 0.84 3.56 -10.86
C ILE A 26 1.37 2.54 -9.84
N ASP A 27 2.41 2.92 -9.11
CA ASP A 27 2.84 2.22 -7.90
C ASP A 27 2.00 2.69 -6.70
N CYS A 28 1.15 1.83 -6.16
CA CYS A 28 0.22 2.20 -5.09
C CYS A 28 0.75 2.00 -3.68
N HIS A 29 2.04 1.69 -3.52
CA HIS A 29 2.60 1.50 -2.17
C HIS A 29 4.13 1.64 -2.18
N MET A 30 4.62 2.77 -1.71
CA MET A 30 6.03 3.00 -1.47
C MET A 30 6.23 3.92 -0.26
N HIS A 31 7.44 3.95 0.27
CA HIS A 31 7.80 4.74 1.43
C HIS A 31 9.03 5.61 1.15
N ILE A 32 9.03 6.86 1.62
CA ILE A 32 10.24 7.68 1.71
C ILE A 32 10.78 7.58 3.13
N CYS A 33 12.08 7.32 3.27
CA CYS A 33 12.77 7.24 4.55
C CYS A 33 14.01 8.14 4.51
N GLY A 34 14.09 9.11 5.41
CA GLY A 34 15.22 10.05 5.51
C GLY A 34 15.13 11.27 4.59
N PRO A 35 16.18 12.12 4.60
CA PRO A 35 17.29 12.03 5.55
C PRO A 35 16.85 12.38 6.98
N VAL A 36 17.36 11.65 7.95
CA VAL A 36 16.93 11.76 9.36
C VAL A 36 17.15 13.14 9.97
N ASP A 37 18.14 13.88 9.50
CA ASP A 37 18.41 15.26 9.97
C ASP A 37 17.32 16.26 9.55
N LEU A 38 16.61 16.00 8.46
CA LEU A 38 15.49 16.83 7.99
C LEU A 38 14.13 16.30 8.46
N PHE A 39 14.00 14.98 8.53
CA PHE A 39 12.77 14.29 8.92
C PHE A 39 13.09 13.29 10.04
N PRO A 40 13.10 13.75 11.31
CA PRO A 40 13.46 12.92 12.46
C PRO A 40 12.51 11.73 12.63
N TYR A 41 13.09 10.57 12.93
CA TYR A 41 12.30 9.38 13.20
C TYR A 41 11.67 9.41 14.60
N SER A 42 10.47 8.84 14.72
CA SER A 42 9.79 8.66 16.00
C SER A 42 10.63 7.86 16.99
N THR A 43 10.59 8.26 18.25
CA THR A 43 11.24 7.53 19.34
C THR A 43 10.58 6.17 19.62
N ASN A 44 9.34 5.99 19.20
CA ASN A 44 8.56 4.75 19.36
C ASN A 44 8.67 3.81 18.15
N ARG A 45 9.58 4.09 17.20
CA ARG A 45 9.78 3.21 16.05
C ARG A 45 10.31 1.85 16.49
N ILE A 46 9.90 0.80 15.79
CA ILE A 46 10.35 -0.59 16.04
C ILE A 46 11.50 -1.03 15.14
N TYR A 47 11.86 -0.22 14.15
CA TYR A 47 13.00 -0.43 13.24
C TYR A 47 13.59 0.90 12.80
N THR A 48 14.84 0.87 12.31
CA THR A 48 15.53 1.99 11.70
C THR A 48 15.83 1.66 10.24
N PRO A 49 15.27 2.38 9.26
CA PRO A 49 15.56 2.15 7.85
C PRO A 49 16.90 2.78 7.47
N HIS A 50 17.45 2.34 6.33
CA HIS A 50 18.42 3.13 5.58
C HIS A 50 17.71 4.25 4.82
N ASP A 51 18.44 5.30 4.46
CA ASP A 51 17.91 6.36 3.60
C ASP A 51 17.40 5.76 2.30
N ALA A 52 16.16 6.13 1.97
CA ALA A 52 15.43 5.76 0.77
C ALA A 52 14.73 7.02 0.25
N LEU A 53 15.46 7.78 -0.57
CA LEU A 53 15.12 9.14 -0.91
C LEU A 53 14.39 9.23 -2.25
N LEU A 54 13.69 10.34 -2.47
CA LEU A 54 12.96 10.59 -3.72
C LEU A 54 13.80 10.42 -5.00
N PRO A 55 15.07 10.88 -5.10
CA PRO A 55 15.88 10.67 -6.30
C PRO A 55 16.11 9.19 -6.62
N ASP A 56 16.35 8.34 -5.61
CA ASP A 56 16.55 6.90 -5.79
C ASP A 56 15.26 6.25 -6.29
N TYR A 57 14.14 6.63 -5.70
CA TYR A 57 12.82 6.15 -6.12
C TYR A 57 12.46 6.57 -7.54
N LEU A 58 12.73 7.82 -7.93
CA LEU A 58 12.49 8.28 -9.30
C LEU A 58 13.34 7.51 -10.34
N ALA A 59 14.56 7.14 -9.99
CA ALA A 59 15.40 6.29 -10.83
C ALA A 59 14.82 4.88 -10.98
N LEU A 60 14.26 4.32 -9.88
CA LEU A 60 13.55 3.04 -9.89
C LEU A 60 12.30 3.11 -10.78
N LEU A 61 11.42 4.09 -10.59
CA LEU A 61 10.20 4.27 -11.39
C LEU A 61 10.52 4.33 -12.89
N LYS A 62 11.53 5.14 -13.25
CA LYS A 62 11.99 5.25 -14.65
C LYS A 62 12.45 3.90 -15.20
N THR A 63 13.15 3.11 -14.39
CA THR A 63 13.70 1.80 -14.80
C THR A 63 12.57 0.77 -14.97
N LEU A 64 11.59 0.76 -14.08
CA LEU A 64 10.44 -0.12 -14.15
C LEU A 64 9.43 0.28 -15.25
N GLY A 65 9.43 1.55 -15.66
CA GLY A 65 8.42 2.10 -16.58
C GLY A 65 7.12 2.43 -15.88
N VAL A 66 7.20 2.92 -14.65
CA VAL A 66 6.06 3.40 -13.83
C VAL A 66 6.03 4.93 -13.87
N ASP A 67 4.86 5.50 -14.07
CA ASP A 67 4.72 6.94 -14.31
C ASP A 67 4.30 7.72 -13.06
N ARG A 68 3.50 7.11 -12.18
CA ARG A 68 2.87 7.75 -11.02
C ARG A 68 2.99 6.88 -9.77
N ALA A 69 2.87 7.48 -8.58
CA ALA A 69 3.01 6.73 -7.35
C ALA A 69 2.13 7.25 -6.19
N VAL A 70 1.87 6.34 -5.25
CA VAL A 70 1.22 6.63 -3.97
C VAL A 70 2.21 6.41 -2.84
N LEU A 71 2.55 7.49 -2.16
CA LEU A 71 3.37 7.46 -0.97
C LEU A 71 2.52 7.04 0.23
N VAL A 72 2.94 6.00 0.92
CA VAL A 72 2.32 5.55 2.16
C VAL A 72 3.21 5.92 3.32
N GLN A 73 2.65 6.57 4.33
CA GLN A 73 3.40 6.95 5.52
C GLN A 73 3.98 5.71 6.22
N PRO A 74 5.32 5.58 6.37
CA PRO A 74 5.92 4.49 7.12
C PRO A 74 5.79 4.74 8.64
N SER A 75 5.75 3.66 9.44
CA SER A 75 5.57 3.77 10.89
C SER A 75 6.72 4.46 11.64
N ILE A 76 7.87 4.60 11.00
CA ILE A 76 9.05 5.27 11.59
C ILE A 76 8.85 6.73 11.94
N TYR A 77 7.90 7.41 11.31
CA TYR A 77 7.59 8.82 11.59
C TYR A 77 6.38 9.01 12.51
N GLY A 78 5.65 7.93 12.85
CA GLY A 78 4.38 8.08 13.56
C GLY A 78 3.40 8.96 12.78
N GLU A 79 2.92 10.02 13.41
CA GLU A 79 1.95 10.97 12.82
C GLU A 79 2.61 12.16 12.11
N ASP A 80 3.94 12.25 12.09
CA ASP A 80 4.65 13.30 11.34
C ASP A 80 4.73 12.95 9.86
N ASN A 81 3.82 13.49 9.07
CA ASN A 81 3.73 13.26 7.62
C ASN A 81 4.64 14.19 6.79
N SER A 82 5.53 14.98 7.40
CA SER A 82 6.27 16.04 6.72
C SER A 82 7.10 15.54 5.54
N ALA A 83 7.80 14.40 5.68
CA ALA A 83 8.59 13.80 4.59
C ALA A 83 7.72 13.44 3.37
N MET A 84 6.55 12.83 3.59
CA MET A 84 5.61 12.51 2.53
C MET A 84 5.02 13.78 1.89
N LEU A 85 4.56 14.73 2.72
CA LEU A 85 3.93 15.97 2.22
C LEU A 85 4.91 16.82 1.40
N GLU A 86 6.20 16.80 1.72
CA GLU A 86 7.22 17.49 0.94
C GLU A 86 7.33 16.91 -0.48
N VAL A 87 7.26 15.58 -0.61
CA VAL A 87 7.22 14.93 -1.93
C VAL A 87 5.94 15.28 -2.70
N LEU A 88 4.78 15.28 -2.02
CA LEU A 88 3.50 15.61 -2.67
C LEU A 88 3.48 17.03 -3.23
N LYS A 89 4.14 17.99 -2.56
CA LYS A 89 4.29 19.38 -3.04
C LYS A 89 5.10 19.45 -4.33
N SER A 90 6.03 18.53 -4.56
CA SER A 90 6.94 18.59 -5.71
C SER A 90 6.24 18.34 -7.05
N ASP A 91 5.25 17.44 -7.08
CA ASP A 91 4.45 17.13 -8.28
C ASP A 91 3.11 16.48 -7.93
N SER A 92 2.06 17.29 -7.82
CA SER A 92 0.70 16.83 -7.51
C SER A 92 0.04 16.04 -8.65
N SER A 93 0.57 16.09 -9.87
CA SER A 93 0.09 15.26 -10.99
C SER A 93 0.59 13.82 -10.90
N LYS A 94 1.78 13.65 -10.34
CA LYS A 94 2.51 12.37 -10.28
C LYS A 94 2.27 11.61 -8.98
N PHE A 95 2.05 12.31 -7.87
CA PHE A 95 2.02 11.72 -6.54
C PHE A 95 0.68 11.84 -5.84
N ARG A 96 0.33 10.80 -5.06
CA ARG A 96 -0.73 10.80 -4.03
C ARG A 96 -0.16 10.30 -2.73
N GLY A 97 -0.88 10.54 -1.62
CA GLY A 97 -0.44 10.15 -0.28
C GLY A 97 -1.50 9.38 0.49
N VAL A 98 -1.02 8.51 1.39
CA VAL A 98 -1.78 7.88 2.45
C VAL A 98 -1.10 8.23 3.77
N ALA A 99 -1.74 9.09 4.56
CA ALA A 99 -1.18 9.70 5.77
C ALA A 99 -1.46 8.85 7.03
N VAL A 100 -0.72 9.10 8.09
CA VAL A 100 -1.09 8.66 9.45
C VAL A 100 -1.52 9.87 10.24
N VAL A 101 -2.73 9.85 10.75
CA VAL A 101 -3.31 10.92 11.57
C VAL A 101 -4.09 10.31 12.74
N ASN A 102 -4.29 11.07 13.81
CA ASN A 102 -5.13 10.68 14.92
C ASN A 102 -6.55 11.24 14.82
N GLU A 103 -7.42 10.85 15.76
CA GLU A 103 -8.81 11.28 15.78
C GLU A 103 -9.00 12.76 16.12
N GLU A 104 -7.96 13.45 16.60
CA GLU A 104 -8.00 14.87 16.94
C GLU A 104 -7.66 15.76 15.74
N ILE A 105 -7.22 15.21 14.60
CA ILE A 105 -6.89 15.98 13.39
C ILE A 105 -8.01 16.95 13.03
N SER A 106 -7.66 18.22 12.74
CA SER A 106 -8.63 19.22 12.36
C SER A 106 -9.13 19.05 10.93
N HIS A 107 -10.34 19.56 10.64
CA HIS A 107 -10.86 19.59 9.26
C HIS A 107 -10.00 20.43 8.32
N ASP A 108 -9.42 21.52 8.82
CA ASP A 108 -8.56 22.39 8.02
C ASP A 108 -7.24 21.72 7.66
N ASP A 109 -6.62 20.95 8.57
CA ASP A 109 -5.44 20.15 8.27
C ASP A 109 -5.74 19.06 7.23
N LEU A 110 -6.87 18.37 7.36
CA LEU A 110 -7.32 17.40 6.36
C LEU A 110 -7.53 18.05 4.98
N LYS A 111 -8.10 19.27 4.94
CA LYS A 111 -8.28 20.04 3.72
C LYS A 111 -6.95 20.40 3.06
N VAL A 112 -5.96 20.84 3.84
CA VAL A 112 -4.60 21.12 3.34
C VAL A 112 -3.97 19.84 2.79
N MET A 113 -4.04 18.74 3.52
CA MET A 113 -3.52 17.45 3.06
C MET A 113 -4.22 16.99 1.77
N HIS A 114 -5.54 17.15 1.66
CA HIS A 114 -6.30 16.81 0.45
C HIS A 114 -5.83 17.61 -0.76
N GLN A 115 -5.60 18.92 -0.60
CA GLN A 115 -5.08 19.81 -1.65
C GLN A 115 -3.69 19.40 -2.11
N LEU A 116 -2.86 18.87 -1.19
CA LEU A 116 -1.53 18.35 -1.51
C LEU A 116 -1.56 16.96 -2.18
N GLY A 117 -2.72 16.29 -2.22
CA GLY A 117 -2.84 15.01 -2.91
C GLY A 117 -3.00 13.80 -1.98
N VAL A 118 -3.21 13.98 -0.67
CA VAL A 118 -3.56 12.86 0.23
C VAL A 118 -4.95 12.35 -0.13
N ARG A 119 -5.12 11.01 -0.14
CA ARG A 119 -6.37 10.32 -0.53
C ARG A 119 -6.77 9.21 0.42
N GLY A 120 -6.04 9.02 1.49
CA GLY A 120 -6.36 8.02 2.50
C GLY A 120 -5.58 8.22 3.78
N VAL A 121 -5.97 7.48 4.81
CA VAL A 121 -5.25 7.39 6.07
C VAL A 121 -4.91 5.94 6.37
N ARG A 122 -3.75 5.71 6.98
CA ARG A 122 -3.26 4.39 7.34
C ARG A 122 -3.40 4.15 8.84
N CYS A 123 -3.92 2.96 9.19
CA CYS A 123 -3.90 2.44 10.55
C CYS A 123 -3.12 1.13 10.57
N ASN A 124 -2.02 1.11 11.31
CA ASN A 124 -1.19 -0.08 11.47
C ASN A 124 -1.65 -0.85 12.71
N ILE A 125 -2.36 -1.95 12.49
CA ILE A 125 -2.88 -2.81 13.57
C ILE A 125 -1.86 -3.88 13.97
N VAL A 126 -0.96 -4.27 13.05
CA VAL A 126 0.04 -5.33 13.28
C VAL A 126 1.05 -4.96 14.37
N ASP A 127 1.44 -3.68 14.43
CA ASP A 127 2.45 -3.20 15.37
C ASP A 127 1.87 -2.85 16.75
N LEU A 128 0.54 -2.90 16.91
CA LEU A 128 -0.12 -2.68 18.19
C LEU A 128 -0.08 -3.98 19.02
N SER A 129 0.85 -4.08 19.96
CA SER A 129 1.10 -5.29 20.77
C SER A 129 -0.11 -5.76 21.59
N GLU A 130 -1.07 -4.88 21.88
CA GLU A 130 -2.25 -5.15 22.71
C GLU A 130 -3.49 -5.56 21.90
N SER A 131 -3.43 -5.50 20.55
CA SER A 131 -4.62 -5.60 19.70
C SER A 131 -4.77 -6.94 18.96
N LYS A 132 -4.09 -8.02 19.38
CA LYS A 132 -4.26 -9.32 18.73
C LYS A 132 -5.74 -9.74 18.72
N GLY A 133 -6.32 -9.77 17.51
CA GLY A 133 -7.72 -10.14 17.30
C GLY A 133 -8.75 -9.09 17.73
N VAL A 134 -8.34 -7.86 18.10
CA VAL A 134 -9.26 -6.77 18.47
C VAL A 134 -9.01 -5.57 17.58
N LEU A 135 -9.97 -5.25 16.70
CA LEU A 135 -9.96 -4.02 15.93
C LEU A 135 -10.44 -2.85 16.79
N PRO A 136 -9.73 -1.71 16.78
CA PRO A 136 -10.19 -0.50 17.46
C PRO A 136 -11.32 0.17 16.65
N ILE A 137 -12.45 -0.53 16.48
CA ILE A 137 -13.51 -0.15 15.53
C ILE A 137 -14.12 1.24 15.86
N GLN A 138 -14.19 1.61 17.14
CA GLN A 138 -14.67 2.94 17.52
C GLN A 138 -13.74 4.05 17.04
N TYR A 139 -12.43 3.86 17.18
CA TYR A 139 -11.42 4.78 16.66
C TYR A 139 -11.50 4.84 15.13
N LEU A 140 -11.58 3.69 14.45
CA LEU A 140 -11.71 3.64 12.99
C LEU A 140 -12.97 4.35 12.49
N ASN A 141 -14.10 4.21 13.19
CA ASN A 141 -15.34 4.90 12.85
C ASN A 141 -15.23 6.42 12.98
N LYS A 142 -14.60 6.92 14.07
CA LYS A 142 -14.36 8.35 14.25
C LYS A 142 -13.46 8.89 13.12
N LEU A 143 -12.39 8.18 12.81
CA LEU A 143 -11.48 8.56 11.73
C LEU A 143 -12.18 8.54 10.37
N ALA A 144 -12.96 7.49 10.09
CA ALA A 144 -13.74 7.37 8.87
C ALA A 144 -14.75 8.51 8.70
N ALA A 145 -15.42 8.93 9.77
CA ALA A 145 -16.34 10.07 9.74
C ALA A 145 -15.61 11.39 9.37
N LYS A 146 -14.38 11.57 9.83
CA LYS A 146 -13.56 12.76 9.50
C LYS A 146 -13.09 12.78 8.05
N VAL A 147 -12.71 11.63 7.49
CA VAL A 147 -12.12 11.56 6.14
C VAL A 147 -13.15 11.31 5.04
N SER A 148 -14.35 10.83 5.37
CA SER A 148 -15.45 10.59 4.43
C SER A 148 -15.81 11.81 3.58
N PRO A 149 -15.90 13.06 4.12
CA PRO A 149 -16.22 14.24 3.30
C PRO A 149 -15.19 14.53 2.20
N PHE A 150 -13.97 14.01 2.33
CA PHE A 150 -12.90 14.14 1.33
C PHE A 150 -12.85 12.98 0.34
N GLY A 151 -13.72 11.98 0.49
CA GLY A 151 -13.71 10.77 -0.33
C GLY A 151 -12.48 9.88 -0.10
N TRP A 152 -11.84 9.98 1.08
CA TRP A 152 -10.66 9.17 1.39
C TRP A 152 -11.06 7.76 1.87
N HIS A 153 -10.13 6.84 1.75
CA HIS A 153 -10.23 5.48 2.28
C HIS A 153 -9.42 5.32 3.58
N ILE A 154 -9.64 4.22 4.28
CA ILE A 154 -8.77 3.79 5.39
C ILE A 154 -7.96 2.58 4.94
N GLU A 155 -6.64 2.72 4.97
CA GLU A 155 -5.70 1.62 4.72
C GLU A 155 -5.36 0.91 6.03
N LEU A 156 -5.57 -0.40 6.06
CA LEU A 156 -5.33 -1.24 7.23
C LEU A 156 -4.14 -2.16 6.97
N LEU A 157 -3.14 -2.10 7.83
CA LEU A 157 -2.13 -3.14 7.95
C LEU A 157 -2.55 -4.08 9.06
N MET A 158 -3.13 -5.24 8.70
CA MET A 158 -3.68 -6.20 9.64
C MET A 158 -3.60 -7.63 9.08
N HIS A 159 -3.45 -8.61 9.96
CA HIS A 159 -3.56 -10.02 9.59
C HIS A 159 -5.04 -10.41 9.50
N VAL A 160 -5.58 -10.49 8.28
CA VAL A 160 -7.03 -10.68 8.06
C VAL A 160 -7.58 -11.96 8.71
N ASN A 161 -6.76 -13.01 8.83
CA ASN A 161 -7.15 -14.27 9.48
C ASN A 161 -7.46 -14.13 10.99
N GLU A 162 -6.95 -13.08 11.64
CA GLU A 162 -7.21 -12.83 13.07
C GLU A 162 -8.60 -12.21 13.30
N PHE A 163 -9.30 -11.81 12.25
CA PHE A 163 -10.59 -11.12 12.30
C PHE A 163 -11.68 -11.90 11.56
N PRO A 164 -12.18 -13.01 12.13
CA PRO A 164 -13.17 -13.88 11.48
C PRO A 164 -14.48 -13.18 11.13
N ASP A 165 -14.81 -12.09 11.82
CA ASP A 165 -16.03 -11.30 11.64
C ASP A 165 -15.82 -10.02 10.83
N ILE A 166 -14.71 -9.90 10.08
CA ILE A 166 -14.34 -8.69 9.34
C ILE A 166 -15.48 -8.21 8.42
N ALA A 167 -16.21 -9.10 7.78
CA ALA A 167 -17.33 -8.74 6.92
C ALA A 167 -18.40 -7.95 7.69
N ASN A 168 -18.78 -8.40 8.88
CA ASN A 168 -19.77 -7.73 9.72
C ASN A 168 -19.23 -6.40 10.27
N LEU A 169 -17.93 -6.37 10.66
CA LEU A 169 -17.31 -5.18 11.23
C LEU A 169 -17.28 -4.00 10.23
N PHE A 170 -17.17 -4.28 8.94
CA PHE A 170 -17.09 -3.26 7.90
C PHE A 170 -18.31 -3.20 6.97
N GLN A 171 -19.40 -3.91 7.30
CA GLN A 171 -20.62 -3.93 6.51
C GLN A 171 -21.20 -2.53 6.28
N ASP A 172 -21.25 -1.70 7.32
CA ASP A 172 -21.80 -0.34 7.27
C ASP A 172 -20.72 0.74 7.45
N PHE A 173 -19.47 0.37 7.22
CA PHE A 173 -18.35 1.30 7.38
C PHE A 173 -18.42 2.42 6.32
N PRO A 174 -18.29 3.71 6.72
CA PRO A 174 -18.67 4.83 5.86
C PRO A 174 -17.72 5.12 4.69
N VAL A 175 -16.53 4.51 4.69
CA VAL A 175 -15.52 4.68 3.64
C VAL A 175 -14.97 3.31 3.20
N PRO A 176 -14.41 3.18 1.99
CA PRO A 176 -13.73 1.95 1.60
C PRO A 176 -12.54 1.63 2.52
N ILE A 177 -12.28 0.36 2.77
CA ILE A 177 -11.05 -0.09 3.40
C ILE A 177 -10.08 -0.62 2.34
N VAL A 178 -8.77 -0.45 2.58
CA VAL A 178 -7.70 -0.97 1.72
C VAL A 178 -6.80 -1.85 2.56
N LEU A 179 -6.63 -3.11 2.18
CA LEU A 179 -5.73 -4.03 2.88
C LEU A 179 -4.43 -4.19 2.10
N GLY A 180 -3.32 -3.95 2.79
CA GLY A 180 -1.98 -4.18 2.24
C GLY A 180 -1.67 -5.67 2.07
N HIS A 181 -0.70 -5.99 1.22
CA HIS A 181 -0.02 -7.28 1.17
C HIS A 181 -0.97 -8.50 1.11
N TYR A 182 -1.92 -8.51 0.15
CA TYR A 182 -2.88 -9.63 -0.03
C TYR A 182 -3.76 -9.91 1.20
N GLY A 183 -4.04 -8.89 2.05
CA GLY A 183 -4.72 -9.06 3.33
C GLY A 183 -3.81 -9.55 4.45
N TYR A 184 -2.49 -9.60 4.23
CA TYR A 184 -1.40 -9.94 5.16
C TYR A 184 -1.61 -11.27 5.88
N GLN A 185 -2.24 -12.24 5.23
CA GLN A 185 -2.42 -13.58 5.76
C GLN A 185 -1.33 -14.51 5.23
N HIS A 186 -0.63 -15.20 6.15
CA HIS A 186 0.43 -16.14 5.78
C HIS A 186 -0.13 -17.31 4.95
N CYS A 187 0.55 -17.66 3.86
CA CYS A 187 0.06 -18.65 2.88
C CYS A 187 -0.17 -20.05 3.46
N SER A 188 0.57 -20.44 4.52
CA SER A 188 0.37 -21.73 5.19
C SER A 188 -1.01 -21.92 5.81
N LEU A 189 -1.76 -20.83 6.06
CA LEU A 189 -3.12 -20.89 6.60
C LEU A 189 -4.17 -21.21 5.52
N GLY A 190 -3.77 -21.17 4.23
CA GLY A 190 -4.68 -21.38 3.10
C GLY A 190 -5.71 -20.27 2.97
N ILE A 191 -6.56 -20.38 1.95
CA ILE A 191 -7.56 -19.37 1.59
C ILE A 191 -8.91 -19.53 2.30
N GLN A 192 -9.08 -20.58 3.12
CA GLN A 192 -10.37 -20.92 3.72
C GLN A 192 -10.59 -20.34 5.14
N THR A 193 -9.67 -19.50 5.63
CA THR A 193 -9.88 -18.84 6.92
C THR A 193 -11.12 -17.92 6.85
N LYS A 194 -11.87 -17.82 7.94
CA LYS A 194 -13.09 -16.99 7.98
C LYS A 194 -12.79 -15.53 7.64
N GLY A 195 -11.67 -14.99 8.17
CA GLY A 195 -11.26 -13.61 7.88
C GLY A 195 -10.96 -13.38 6.39
N PHE A 196 -10.25 -14.30 5.71
CA PHE A 196 -10.00 -14.18 4.27
C PHE A 196 -11.28 -14.30 3.44
N GLN A 197 -12.19 -15.21 3.81
CA GLN A 197 -13.51 -15.31 3.15
C GLN A 197 -14.36 -14.05 3.37
N GLY A 198 -14.30 -13.47 4.58
CA GLY A 198 -14.94 -12.17 4.88
C GLY A 198 -14.37 -11.03 4.04
N LEU A 199 -13.03 -10.99 3.83
CA LEU A 199 -12.39 -10.05 2.92
C LEU A 199 -12.90 -10.20 1.48
N LEU A 200 -13.01 -11.43 0.97
CA LEU A 200 -13.56 -11.70 -0.36
C LEU A 200 -15.00 -11.18 -0.51
N SER A 201 -15.83 -11.33 0.53
CA SER A 201 -17.20 -10.79 0.54
C SER A 201 -17.19 -9.26 0.43
N LEU A 202 -16.41 -8.57 1.28
CA LEU A 202 -16.30 -7.12 1.26
C LEU A 202 -15.77 -6.58 -0.09
N MET A 203 -14.82 -7.30 -0.72
CA MET A 203 -14.33 -6.94 -2.06
C MET A 203 -15.44 -7.04 -3.11
N LYS A 204 -16.21 -8.13 -3.07
CA LYS A 204 -17.33 -8.35 -4.00
C LYS A 204 -18.42 -7.28 -3.87
N GLU A 205 -18.61 -6.75 -2.68
CA GLU A 205 -19.53 -5.65 -2.37
C GLU A 205 -18.95 -4.25 -2.70
N GLY A 206 -17.67 -4.19 -3.15
CA GLY A 206 -17.00 -2.93 -3.45
C GLY A 206 -16.51 -2.15 -2.20
N ARG A 207 -16.57 -2.74 -1.01
CA ARG A 207 -16.22 -2.11 0.27
C ARG A 207 -14.76 -2.25 0.65
N ALA A 208 -14.09 -3.29 0.15
CA ALA A 208 -12.67 -3.52 0.40
C ALA A 208 -11.85 -3.56 -0.88
N TRP A 209 -10.62 -3.07 -0.78
CA TRP A 209 -9.58 -3.15 -1.79
C TRP A 209 -8.41 -3.94 -1.25
N VAL A 210 -7.66 -4.57 -2.14
CA VAL A 210 -6.43 -5.30 -1.80
C VAL A 210 -5.26 -4.81 -2.63
N LYS A 211 -4.13 -4.57 -1.96
CA LYS A 211 -2.87 -4.26 -2.63
C LYS A 211 -2.09 -5.54 -2.91
N PHE A 212 -1.74 -5.75 -4.16
CA PHE A 212 -0.76 -6.76 -4.58
C PHE A 212 0.64 -6.20 -4.41
N THR A 213 1.14 -6.29 -3.19
CA THR A 213 2.44 -5.74 -2.75
C THR A 213 3.14 -6.76 -1.88
N ALA A 214 4.47 -6.77 -1.88
CA ALA A 214 5.30 -7.52 -0.94
C ALA A 214 4.89 -9.00 -0.74
N PRO A 215 4.86 -9.85 -1.77
CA PRO A 215 4.48 -11.25 -1.62
C PRO A 215 5.34 -12.01 -0.61
N TYR A 216 6.59 -11.60 -0.41
CA TYR A 216 7.51 -12.18 0.56
C TYR A 216 7.04 -12.05 2.02
N ARG A 217 6.09 -11.15 2.32
CA ARG A 217 5.53 -10.97 3.68
C ARG A 217 4.54 -12.07 4.07
N ILE A 218 3.91 -12.69 3.09
CA ILE A 218 2.88 -13.72 3.31
C ILE A 218 3.32 -15.12 2.87
N SER A 219 4.37 -15.22 2.05
CA SER A 219 4.88 -16.49 1.54
C SER A 219 5.50 -17.33 2.65
N ALA A 220 5.21 -18.62 2.63
CA ALA A 220 5.94 -19.65 3.39
C ALA A 220 7.25 -20.06 2.69
N ILE A 221 7.39 -19.68 1.40
CA ILE A 221 8.57 -19.94 0.57
C ILE A 221 9.41 -18.65 0.59
N ASN A 222 10.53 -18.67 1.30
CA ASN A 222 11.35 -17.48 1.56
C ASN A 222 12.18 -16.99 0.35
N THR A 223 11.91 -17.50 -0.84
CA THR A 223 12.66 -17.17 -2.08
C THR A 223 11.72 -17.02 -3.26
N LEU A 224 12.13 -16.23 -4.25
CA LEU A 224 11.46 -16.15 -5.55
C LEU A 224 11.28 -17.57 -6.15
N PRO A 225 10.16 -17.82 -6.81
CA PRO A 225 9.09 -16.89 -7.23
C PRO A 225 7.88 -16.83 -6.29
N TYR A 226 7.99 -17.13 -4.99
CA TYR A 226 6.89 -17.11 -4.01
C TYR A 226 5.63 -17.81 -4.53
N SER A 227 5.79 -19.04 -5.04
CA SER A 227 4.76 -19.76 -5.80
C SER A 227 3.49 -20.09 -5.02
N ASP A 228 3.58 -20.12 -3.69
CA ASP A 228 2.45 -20.31 -2.78
C ASP A 228 1.52 -19.07 -2.73
N VAL A 229 2.03 -17.88 -3.02
CA VAL A 229 1.22 -16.65 -3.09
C VAL A 229 0.32 -16.63 -4.32
N LYS A 230 0.67 -17.36 -5.39
CA LYS A 230 -0.13 -17.40 -6.62
C LYS A 230 -1.57 -17.84 -6.39
N LEU A 231 -1.82 -18.77 -5.46
CA LEU A 231 -3.18 -19.18 -5.12
C LEU A 231 -3.99 -18.01 -4.53
N PHE A 232 -3.39 -17.22 -3.64
CA PHE A 232 -4.04 -16.04 -3.06
C PHE A 232 -4.31 -14.98 -4.13
N ALA A 233 -3.30 -14.65 -4.95
CA ALA A 233 -3.45 -13.71 -6.04
C ALA A 233 -4.58 -14.12 -7.00
N LYS A 234 -4.60 -15.40 -7.43
CA LYS A 234 -5.64 -15.92 -8.29
C LYS A 234 -7.02 -15.85 -7.65
N THR A 235 -7.15 -16.23 -6.38
CA THR A 235 -8.44 -16.19 -5.67
C THR A 235 -9.00 -14.77 -5.59
N LEU A 236 -8.16 -13.79 -5.27
CA LEU A 236 -8.54 -12.38 -5.21
C LEU A 236 -8.94 -11.84 -6.59
N LEU A 237 -8.19 -12.21 -7.65
CA LEU A 237 -8.49 -11.83 -9.03
C LEU A 237 -9.80 -12.41 -9.53
N ASP A 238 -10.02 -13.70 -9.32
CA ASP A 238 -11.26 -14.39 -9.74
C ASP A 238 -12.49 -13.82 -9.00
N ASN A 239 -12.28 -13.35 -7.77
CA ASN A 239 -13.37 -12.78 -6.96
C ASN A 239 -13.74 -11.34 -7.36
N SER A 240 -12.75 -10.43 -7.45
CA SER A 240 -13.03 -9.00 -7.62
C SER A 240 -11.84 -8.27 -8.26
N PRO A 241 -11.54 -8.45 -9.54
CA PRO A 241 -10.39 -7.82 -10.19
C PRO A 241 -10.45 -6.29 -10.17
N GLY A 242 -11.66 -5.72 -10.09
CA GLY A 242 -11.89 -4.29 -9.96
C GLY A 242 -11.52 -3.69 -8.60
N GLN A 243 -11.16 -4.49 -7.61
CA GLN A 243 -10.82 -4.06 -6.24
C GLN A 243 -9.35 -4.37 -5.90
N ILE A 244 -8.50 -4.47 -6.90
CA ILE A 244 -7.08 -4.80 -6.74
C ILE A 244 -6.24 -3.68 -7.31
N VAL A 245 -5.22 -3.25 -6.56
CA VAL A 245 -4.16 -2.34 -7.01
C VAL A 245 -2.79 -2.97 -6.77
N TRP A 246 -1.78 -2.53 -7.49
CA TRP A 246 -0.42 -3.03 -7.38
C TRP A 246 0.51 -1.97 -6.76
N GLY A 247 1.60 -2.41 -6.11
CA GLY A 247 2.67 -1.54 -5.64
C GLY A 247 3.96 -2.31 -5.34
N THR A 248 5.07 -1.59 -5.31
CA THR A 248 6.40 -2.16 -5.05
C THR A 248 6.61 -2.56 -3.60
N ASP A 249 6.14 -1.78 -2.65
CA ASP A 249 6.53 -1.79 -1.23
C ASP A 249 7.98 -1.29 -1.02
N TRP A 250 8.54 -0.55 -2.03
CA TRP A 250 9.87 0.03 -1.89
C TRP A 250 9.94 0.97 -0.67
N PRO A 251 10.99 0.92 0.15
CA PRO A 251 12.27 0.22 0.01
C PRO A 251 12.33 -1.14 0.73
N HIS A 252 11.22 -1.84 0.87
CA HIS A 252 11.12 -3.19 1.45
C HIS A 252 11.60 -3.26 2.90
N VAL A 253 11.18 -2.31 3.73
CA VAL A 253 11.56 -2.29 5.16
C VAL A 253 11.18 -3.58 5.88
N MET A 254 11.98 -3.96 6.88
CA MET A 254 11.76 -5.15 7.71
C MET A 254 11.74 -6.50 6.95
N VAL A 255 12.34 -6.58 5.78
CA VAL A 255 12.56 -7.88 5.11
C VAL A 255 13.50 -8.72 5.95
N LYS A 256 13.08 -9.95 6.28
CA LYS A 256 13.83 -10.87 7.15
C LYS A 256 14.76 -11.81 6.37
N ASN A 257 14.43 -12.05 5.11
CA ASN A 257 15.13 -12.97 4.22
C ASN A 257 15.94 -12.21 3.17
N GLN A 258 16.12 -12.79 2.00
CA GLN A 258 16.79 -12.11 0.90
C GLN A 258 16.01 -10.88 0.46
N MET A 259 16.69 -9.73 0.36
CA MET A 259 16.12 -8.49 -0.19
C MET A 259 15.68 -8.75 -1.64
N PRO A 260 14.38 -8.54 -1.97
CA PRO A 260 13.93 -8.74 -3.34
C PRO A 260 14.37 -7.56 -4.23
N ASN A 261 14.48 -7.84 -5.54
CA ASN A 261 14.61 -6.78 -6.54
C ASN A 261 13.23 -6.45 -7.13
N ASP A 262 12.92 -5.16 -7.29
CA ASP A 262 11.62 -4.70 -7.77
C ASP A 262 11.25 -5.22 -9.16
N ALA A 263 12.23 -5.40 -10.06
CA ALA A 263 11.99 -5.98 -11.37
C ALA A 263 11.47 -7.42 -11.27
N ASP A 264 12.00 -8.21 -10.34
CA ASP A 264 11.53 -9.58 -10.12
C ASP A 264 10.12 -9.60 -9.55
N LEU A 265 9.80 -8.68 -8.62
CA LEU A 265 8.44 -8.53 -8.10
C LEU A 265 7.44 -8.11 -9.19
N CYS A 266 7.82 -7.21 -10.10
CA CYS A 266 7.01 -6.88 -11.28
C CYS A 266 6.78 -8.11 -12.17
N ASN A 267 7.82 -8.92 -12.43
CA ASN A 267 7.72 -10.12 -13.25
C ASN A 267 6.70 -11.12 -12.66
N LEU A 268 6.64 -11.27 -11.33
CA LEU A 268 5.65 -12.14 -10.68
C LEU A 268 4.21 -11.77 -11.03
N LEU A 269 3.90 -10.47 -11.08
CA LEU A 269 2.54 -10.07 -11.43
C LEU A 269 2.21 -10.45 -12.87
N PHE A 270 3.14 -10.33 -13.81
CA PHE A 270 2.92 -10.80 -15.19
C PHE A 270 2.67 -12.29 -15.27
N ASP A 271 3.39 -13.08 -14.45
CA ASP A 271 3.20 -14.54 -14.39
C ASP A 271 1.85 -14.94 -13.76
N TRP A 272 1.35 -14.14 -12.81
CA TRP A 272 0.09 -14.41 -12.11
C TRP A 272 -1.13 -13.83 -12.82
N VAL A 273 -0.95 -12.76 -13.60
CA VAL A 273 -1.98 -12.04 -14.36
C VAL A 273 -1.61 -11.99 -15.84
N PRO A 274 -1.77 -13.10 -16.57
CA PRO A 274 -1.35 -13.17 -17.98
C PRO A 274 -2.22 -12.30 -18.90
N ASP A 275 -3.44 -11.99 -18.52
CA ASP A 275 -4.36 -11.15 -19.27
C ASP A 275 -3.93 -9.67 -19.23
N GLU A 276 -3.74 -9.07 -20.43
CA GLU A 276 -3.28 -7.68 -20.57
C GLU A 276 -4.33 -6.68 -20.10
N SER A 277 -5.60 -6.95 -20.30
CA SER A 277 -6.69 -6.07 -19.87
C SER A 277 -6.81 -6.04 -18.35
N LEU A 278 -6.63 -7.17 -17.68
CA LEU A 278 -6.57 -7.23 -16.23
C LEU A 278 -5.32 -6.52 -15.67
N ARG A 279 -4.16 -6.63 -16.34
CA ARG A 279 -2.98 -5.85 -15.94
C ARG A 279 -3.24 -4.36 -16.06
N LYS A 280 -3.82 -3.89 -17.16
CA LYS A 280 -4.18 -2.48 -17.33
C LYS A 280 -5.16 -2.03 -16.24
N LEU A 281 -6.17 -2.83 -15.93
CA LEU A 281 -7.10 -2.56 -14.84
C LEU A 281 -6.38 -2.36 -13.50
N ILE A 282 -5.44 -3.27 -13.14
CA ILE A 282 -4.73 -3.26 -11.85
C ILE A 282 -3.70 -2.13 -11.77
N PHE A 283 -2.89 -1.95 -12.82
CA PHE A 283 -1.82 -0.95 -12.82
C PHE A 283 -2.31 0.47 -13.00
N ILE A 284 -3.48 0.68 -13.63
CA ILE A 284 -3.94 2.00 -14.03
C ILE A 284 -5.35 2.29 -13.50
N GLU A 285 -6.38 1.65 -14.06
CA GLU A 285 -7.78 2.08 -13.93
C GLU A 285 -8.27 2.02 -12.48
N ASN A 286 -7.95 0.93 -11.78
CA ASN A 286 -8.28 0.77 -10.37
C ASN A 286 -7.56 1.80 -9.49
N SER A 287 -6.28 2.04 -9.78
CA SER A 287 -5.45 2.98 -9.04
C SER A 287 -5.91 4.42 -9.27
N GLU A 288 -6.29 4.78 -10.49
CA GLU A 288 -6.89 6.09 -10.80
C GLU A 288 -8.19 6.30 -10.02
N ARG A 289 -9.06 5.28 -10.00
CA ARG A 289 -10.33 5.35 -9.27
C ARG A 289 -10.15 5.48 -7.76
N LEU A 290 -9.24 4.67 -7.16
CA LEU A 290 -9.04 4.65 -5.71
C LEU A 290 -8.37 5.92 -5.20
N TYR A 291 -7.37 6.43 -5.93
CA TYR A 291 -6.54 7.55 -5.47
C TYR A 291 -6.87 8.88 -6.18
N GLY A 292 -7.86 8.93 -7.05
CA GLY A 292 -8.29 10.15 -7.72
C GLY A 292 -7.19 10.75 -8.60
N PHE A 293 -6.47 9.91 -9.35
CA PHE A 293 -5.62 10.40 -10.43
C PHE A 293 -6.47 10.70 -11.66
N ASN A 294 -6.12 11.76 -12.38
CA ASN A 294 -6.72 12.01 -13.70
C ASN A 294 -6.26 10.93 -14.68
N ALA A 295 -7.18 10.48 -15.52
CA ALA A 295 -6.84 9.59 -16.61
C ALA A 295 -5.81 10.29 -17.53
N LEU A 296 -4.74 9.58 -17.92
CA LEU A 296 -3.84 10.09 -18.94
C LEU A 296 -4.59 10.10 -20.28
N GLY A 297 -4.56 11.22 -20.99
CA GLY A 297 -5.07 11.30 -22.36
C GLY A 297 -4.38 10.29 -23.28
N ARG A 298 -4.98 10.01 -24.45
CA ARG A 298 -4.46 9.02 -25.41
C ARG A 298 -3.00 9.27 -25.82
N ASP A 299 -2.52 10.48 -25.62
CA ASP A 299 -1.15 10.91 -25.96
C ASP A 299 -0.21 10.98 -24.74
N GLY A 300 -0.62 10.41 -23.60
CA GLY A 300 0.17 10.43 -22.35
C GLY A 300 0.20 11.78 -21.64
N LEU A 301 -0.60 12.75 -22.08
CA LEU A 301 -0.75 14.05 -21.45
C LEU A 301 -1.99 14.03 -20.55
N ILE A 302 -1.90 14.73 -19.41
CA ILE A 302 -3.02 14.88 -18.47
C ILE A 302 -4.16 15.60 -19.18
N SER A 303 -5.32 14.97 -19.31
CA SER A 303 -6.54 15.67 -19.73
C SER A 303 -7.03 16.53 -18.57
N ASN A 304 -7.10 17.85 -18.79
CA ASN A 304 -7.66 18.82 -17.85
C ASN A 304 -9.15 18.55 -17.58
#